data_6cf8128e8cf7052068037fff3db7b4b6
#
_entry.id   6cf8128e8cf7052068037fff3db7b4b6
#
_cell.length_a   1.000
_cell.length_b   1.000
_cell.length_c   1.000
_cell.angle_alpha   90.00
_cell.angle_beta   90.00
_cell.angle_gamma   90.00
#
_symmetry.space_group_name_H-M   'P 1'
#
loop_
_entity.id
_entity.type
_entity.pdbx_description
1 polymer ?
#
loop_
_entity_poly.entity_id
_entity_poly.type
_entity_poly.pdbx_seq_one_letter_code
_entity_poly.pdbx_strand_id
1 'polypeptide(L)'
;PLNQMSDLITILEAAEYSEMSEDRWNFVRLLVCIPNLTDISGNLPNECGMVNLVSNDKGCYPGQEVHARLESRGKTVKRLCLLTGEAPISPGKFRLSNGSPVHISSCESSDNVSYGIAKIRVDDFETGYVSLDGVNWKVEPITYL
;
A
#
# COMPACT_ATOMS: atom_id res chain seq x y z
N PRO A 1 -5.12 27.66 -5.10
CA PRO A 1 -6.34 28.17 -5.73
C PRO A 1 -6.49 27.56 -7.13
N LEU A 2 -7.74 27.23 -7.54
CA LEU A 2 -8.02 26.54 -8.82
C LEU A 2 -7.53 27.33 -10.06
N ASN A 3 -7.43 28.65 -9.95
CA ASN A 3 -6.94 29.51 -11.04
C ASN A 3 -5.46 29.29 -11.39
N GLN A 4 -4.64 28.82 -10.45
CA GLN A 4 -3.22 28.52 -10.69
C GLN A 4 -3.00 27.15 -11.32
N MET A 5 -4.01 26.27 -11.28
CA MET A 5 -3.89 24.92 -11.87
C MET A 5 -3.93 24.99 -13.40
N SER A 6 -4.83 25.81 -13.97
CA SER A 6 -4.89 25.99 -15.43
C SER A 6 -3.60 26.58 -16.00
N ASP A 7 -3.00 27.56 -15.29
CA ASP A 7 -1.75 28.19 -15.70
C ASP A 7 -0.60 27.18 -15.63
N LEU A 8 -0.57 26.32 -14.59
CA LEU A 8 0.42 25.26 -14.45
C LEU A 8 0.30 24.21 -15.57
N ILE A 9 -0.94 23.78 -15.88
CA ILE A 9 -1.18 22.83 -17.00
C ILE A 9 -0.64 23.41 -18.31
N THR A 10 -0.97 24.67 -18.62
CA THR A 10 -0.48 25.34 -19.84
C THR A 10 1.05 25.39 -19.91
N ILE A 11 1.71 25.66 -18.77
CA ILE A 11 3.19 25.67 -18.71
C ILE A 11 3.76 24.27 -18.95
N LEU A 12 3.15 23.23 -18.37
CA LEU A 12 3.59 21.85 -18.52
C LEU A 12 3.41 21.36 -19.96
N GLU A 13 2.26 21.66 -20.58
CA GLU A 13 1.99 21.33 -21.98
C GLU A 13 2.97 22.04 -22.94
N ALA A 14 3.30 23.32 -22.68
CA ALA A 14 4.30 24.05 -23.45
C ALA A 14 5.72 23.47 -23.29
N ALA A 15 5.98 22.75 -22.20
CA ALA A 15 7.23 22.02 -21.95
C ALA A 15 7.16 20.53 -22.39
N GLU A 16 6.17 20.19 -23.23
CA GLU A 16 5.96 18.84 -23.79
C GLU A 16 5.63 17.75 -22.73
N TYR A 17 5.16 18.13 -21.54
CA TYR A 17 4.57 17.19 -20.59
C TYR A 17 3.10 16.97 -20.93
N SER A 18 2.65 15.73 -20.75
CA SER A 18 1.25 15.37 -20.89
C SER A 18 0.68 14.85 -19.58
N GLU A 19 -0.62 15.03 -19.37
CA GLU A 19 -1.33 14.45 -18.26
C GLU A 19 -1.29 12.92 -18.33
N MET A 20 -1.00 12.27 -17.21
CA MET A 20 -1.05 10.82 -17.09
C MET A 20 -2.50 10.38 -16.83
N SER A 21 -2.98 9.36 -17.55
CA SER A 21 -4.28 8.76 -17.26
C SER A 21 -4.33 8.16 -15.85
N GLU A 22 -5.54 8.09 -15.26
CA GLU A 22 -5.72 7.53 -13.92
C GLU A 22 -5.27 6.06 -13.84
N ASP A 23 -5.57 5.25 -14.86
CA ASP A 23 -5.13 3.84 -14.93
C ASP A 23 -3.61 3.73 -14.93
N ARG A 24 -2.95 4.56 -15.72
CA ARG A 24 -1.47 4.58 -15.76
C ARG A 24 -0.88 5.07 -14.43
N TRP A 25 -1.50 6.06 -13.80
CA TRP A 25 -1.10 6.49 -12.44
C TRP A 25 -1.27 5.38 -11.42
N ASN A 26 -2.41 4.67 -11.44
CA ASN A 26 -2.66 3.53 -10.56
C ASN A 26 -1.62 2.43 -10.72
N PHE A 27 -1.23 2.12 -11.95
CA PHE A 27 -0.15 1.17 -12.21
C PHE A 27 1.21 1.66 -11.68
N VAL A 28 1.59 2.90 -12.00
CA VAL A 28 2.88 3.49 -11.58
C VAL A 28 3.00 3.55 -10.06
N ARG A 29 1.93 3.99 -9.34
CA ARG A 29 1.97 4.07 -7.88
C ARG A 29 2.18 2.70 -7.21
N LEU A 30 1.63 1.62 -7.80
CA LEU A 30 1.87 0.26 -7.31
C LEU A 30 3.31 -0.17 -7.52
N LEU A 31 3.91 0.11 -8.70
CA LEU A 31 5.33 -0.17 -8.96
C LEU A 31 6.27 0.50 -7.95
N VAL A 32 5.95 1.70 -7.51
CA VAL A 32 6.76 2.45 -6.54
C VAL A 32 6.23 2.33 -5.10
N CYS A 33 5.32 1.39 -4.85
CA CYS A 33 4.76 1.11 -3.53
C CYS A 33 4.09 2.32 -2.85
N ILE A 34 3.42 3.19 -3.62
CA ILE A 34 2.65 4.32 -3.06
C ILE A 34 1.19 3.90 -2.87
N PRO A 35 0.73 3.64 -1.63
CA PRO A 35 -0.68 3.36 -1.35
C PRO A 35 -1.52 4.63 -1.52
N ASN A 36 -2.75 4.45 -1.96
CA ASN A 36 -3.75 5.50 -2.00
C ASN A 36 -4.61 5.50 -0.71
N LEU A 37 -5.58 6.40 -0.67
CA LEU A 37 -6.44 6.55 0.50
C LEU A 37 -7.26 5.27 0.80
N THR A 38 -7.67 4.52 -0.23
CA THR A 38 -8.40 3.24 -0.05
C THR A 38 -7.53 2.18 0.61
N ASP A 39 -6.24 2.17 0.31
CA ASP A 39 -5.30 1.21 0.87
C ASP A 39 -5.04 1.46 2.36
N ILE A 40 -4.93 2.73 2.77
CA ILE A 40 -4.59 3.11 4.15
C ILE A 40 -5.82 3.31 5.05
N SER A 41 -7.00 3.53 4.48
CA SER A 41 -8.23 3.81 5.24
C SER A 41 -8.55 2.68 6.23
N GLY A 42 -8.87 3.04 7.46
CA GLY A 42 -9.18 2.08 8.51
C GLY A 42 -7.99 1.27 9.05
N ASN A 43 -6.77 1.63 8.65
CA ASN A 43 -5.54 1.04 9.15
C ASN A 43 -4.79 1.99 10.09
N LEU A 44 -4.01 1.43 10.99
CA LEU A 44 -3.11 2.22 11.84
C LEU A 44 -1.83 2.57 11.05
N PRO A 45 -1.19 3.72 11.31
CA PRO A 45 0.07 4.09 10.67
C PRO A 45 1.15 2.99 10.75
N ASN A 46 1.23 2.26 11.87
CA ASN A 46 2.14 1.12 12.02
C ASN A 46 1.82 -0.02 11.03
N GLU A 47 0.54 -0.27 10.74
CA GLU A 47 0.11 -1.26 9.75
C GLU A 47 0.41 -0.82 8.32
N CYS A 48 0.41 0.50 8.08
CA CYS A 48 0.68 1.11 6.77
C CYS A 48 2.18 1.33 6.48
N GLY A 49 3.09 1.02 7.42
CA GLY A 49 4.51 1.32 7.26
C GLY A 49 4.88 2.79 7.49
N MET A 50 3.97 3.58 8.07
CA MET A 50 4.09 5.04 8.27
C MET A 50 4.57 5.43 9.68
N VAL A 51 5.29 4.57 10.37
CA VAL A 51 5.75 4.82 11.76
C VAL A 51 6.57 6.10 11.85
N ASN A 52 7.44 6.34 10.86
CA ASN A 52 8.30 7.52 10.82
C ASN A 52 7.54 8.85 10.61
N LEU A 53 6.28 8.79 10.22
CA LEU A 53 5.42 9.97 10.06
C LEU A 53 4.64 10.32 11.34
N VAL A 54 4.76 9.48 12.38
CA VAL A 54 4.10 9.69 13.67
C VAL A 54 5.10 10.30 14.65
N SER A 55 4.77 11.47 15.20
CA SER A 55 5.60 12.10 16.24
C SER A 55 5.16 11.61 17.62
N ASN A 56 6.09 11.10 18.41
CA ASN A 56 5.87 10.69 19.79
C ASN A 56 6.10 11.85 20.79
N ASP A 57 6.77 12.92 20.35
CA ASP A 57 7.18 14.05 21.18
C ASP A 57 6.19 15.22 21.16
N LYS A 58 5.17 15.16 20.35
CA LYS A 58 4.11 16.18 20.32
C LYS A 58 3.07 15.95 21.41
N GLY A 59 2.33 17.00 21.78
CA GLY A 59 1.22 16.91 22.73
C GLY A 59 0.16 15.87 22.35
N CYS A 60 -0.75 15.55 23.26
CA CYS A 60 -1.77 14.52 23.11
C CYS A 60 -2.61 14.71 21.82
N TYR A 61 -2.87 13.62 21.12
CA TYR A 61 -3.70 13.56 19.91
C TYR A 61 -4.59 12.30 19.92
N PRO A 62 -5.73 12.31 19.21
CA PRO A 62 -6.60 11.13 19.13
C PRO A 62 -5.84 9.90 18.58
N GLY A 63 -5.92 8.77 19.30
CA GLY A 63 -5.26 7.52 18.92
C GLY A 63 -3.83 7.33 19.44
N GLN A 64 -3.24 8.29 20.12
CA GLN A 64 -1.88 8.20 20.69
C GLN A 64 -1.72 6.97 21.60
N GLU A 65 -2.74 6.65 22.42
CA GLU A 65 -2.67 5.49 23.32
C GLU A 65 -2.51 4.17 22.56
N VAL A 66 -3.19 4.02 21.43
CA VAL A 66 -3.09 2.84 20.57
C VAL A 66 -1.70 2.73 19.98
N HIS A 67 -1.13 3.85 19.50
CA HIS A 67 0.23 3.92 18.99
C HIS A 67 1.26 3.54 20.06
N ALA A 68 1.19 4.15 21.23
CA ALA A 68 2.11 3.88 22.34
C ALA A 68 2.04 2.41 22.80
N ARG A 69 0.85 1.80 22.80
CA ARG A 69 0.69 0.37 23.11
C ARG A 69 1.31 -0.54 22.05
N LEU A 70 1.19 -0.21 20.76
CA LEU A 70 1.81 -0.98 19.67
C LEU A 70 3.33 -0.86 19.74
N GLU A 71 3.85 0.32 19.99
CA GLU A 71 5.27 0.58 20.13
C GLU A 71 5.85 -0.15 21.35
N SER A 72 5.21 -0.08 22.51
CA SER A 72 5.67 -0.74 23.74
C SER A 72 5.55 -2.26 23.70
N ARG A 73 4.58 -2.83 22.99
CA ARG A 73 4.37 -4.28 22.84
C ARG A 73 5.13 -4.86 21.63
N GLY A 74 5.70 -4.01 20.79
CA GLY A 74 6.68 -4.35 19.76
C GLY A 74 6.17 -5.16 18.56
N LYS A 75 4.84 -5.37 18.38
CA LYS A 75 4.37 -6.22 17.27
C LYS A 75 3.07 -5.72 16.65
N THR A 76 3.19 -5.19 15.45
CA THR A 76 2.06 -5.04 14.53
C THR A 76 1.67 -6.42 14.00
N VAL A 77 0.41 -6.82 14.16
CA VAL A 77 -0.08 -8.16 13.76
C VAL A 77 -0.23 -8.27 12.24
N LYS A 78 -0.56 -7.16 11.57
CA LYS A 78 -0.78 -7.09 10.12
C LYS A 78 -0.07 -5.87 9.56
N ARG A 79 0.38 -5.95 8.30
CA ARG A 79 0.98 -4.83 7.58
C ARG A 79 0.47 -4.77 6.15
N LEU A 80 0.51 -3.57 5.58
CA LEU A 80 0.40 -3.39 4.14
C LEU A 80 1.69 -3.85 3.48
N CYS A 81 1.53 -4.55 2.38
CA CYS A 81 2.62 -5.04 1.55
C CYS A 81 2.26 -4.94 0.08
N LEU A 82 3.26 -4.90 -0.77
CA LEU A 82 3.12 -5.12 -2.20
C LEU A 82 3.15 -6.62 -2.45
N LEU A 83 2.16 -7.11 -3.19
CA LEU A 83 2.15 -8.43 -3.83
C LEU A 83 2.58 -8.29 -5.27
N THR A 84 3.45 -9.19 -5.74
CA THR A 84 3.84 -9.29 -7.15
C THR A 84 3.74 -10.75 -7.58
N GLY A 85 3.07 -11.02 -8.69
CA GLY A 85 2.88 -12.38 -9.21
C GLY A 85 2.45 -12.42 -10.67
N GLU A 86 2.46 -13.62 -11.26
CA GLU A 86 2.19 -13.85 -12.69
C GLU A 86 0.75 -14.36 -12.94
N ALA A 87 -0.17 -14.05 -12.05
CA ALA A 87 -1.57 -14.43 -12.21
C ALA A 87 -2.48 -13.20 -12.05
N PRO A 88 -3.68 -13.22 -12.66
CA PRO A 88 -4.63 -12.14 -12.44
C PRO A 88 -5.03 -12.05 -10.96
N ILE A 89 -5.19 -10.83 -10.48
CA ILE A 89 -5.58 -10.52 -9.12
C ILE A 89 -6.67 -9.44 -9.13
N SER A 90 -7.53 -9.45 -8.13
CA SER A 90 -8.59 -8.45 -7.98
C SER A 90 -8.68 -7.96 -6.54
N PRO A 91 -9.19 -6.73 -6.30
CA PRO A 91 -9.46 -6.27 -4.95
C PRO A 91 -10.48 -7.19 -4.25
N GLY A 92 -10.29 -7.44 -2.96
CA GLY A 92 -11.20 -8.29 -2.21
C GLY A 92 -10.58 -8.92 -0.96
N LYS A 93 -11.37 -9.80 -0.33
CA LYS A 93 -10.95 -10.59 0.83
C LYS A 93 -10.70 -12.02 0.40
N PHE A 94 -9.52 -12.51 0.66
CA PHE A 94 -9.07 -13.84 0.29
C PHE A 94 -8.48 -14.58 1.50
N ARG A 95 -8.10 -15.83 1.28
CA ARG A 95 -7.31 -16.62 2.23
C ARG A 95 -6.07 -17.15 1.55
N LEU A 96 -4.94 -17.05 2.24
CA LEU A 96 -3.72 -17.75 1.84
C LEU A 96 -3.91 -19.26 1.98
N SER A 97 -3.05 -20.04 1.34
CA SER A 97 -3.08 -21.52 1.41
C SER A 97 -2.93 -22.05 2.84
N ASN A 98 -2.32 -21.29 3.75
CA ASN A 98 -2.24 -21.61 5.18
C ASN A 98 -3.49 -21.20 5.97
N GLY A 99 -4.54 -20.68 5.32
CA GLY A 99 -5.80 -20.23 5.92
C GLY A 99 -5.78 -18.78 6.47
N SER A 100 -4.63 -18.11 6.48
CA SER A 100 -4.52 -16.71 6.93
C SER A 100 -5.34 -15.76 6.06
N PRO A 101 -6.05 -14.78 6.65
CA PRO A 101 -6.83 -13.83 5.88
C PRO A 101 -5.93 -12.80 5.20
N VAL A 102 -6.25 -12.48 3.96
CA VAL A 102 -5.64 -11.43 3.13
C VAL A 102 -6.73 -10.47 2.66
N HIS A 103 -6.45 -9.19 2.67
CA HIS A 103 -7.31 -8.18 2.06
C HIS A 103 -6.49 -7.38 1.04
N ILE A 104 -6.86 -7.51 -0.23
CA ILE A 104 -6.27 -6.77 -1.35
C ILE A 104 -7.13 -5.54 -1.57
N SER A 105 -6.54 -4.36 -1.41
CA SER A 105 -7.26 -3.07 -1.50
C SER A 105 -7.17 -2.46 -2.89
N SER A 106 -6.04 -2.64 -3.57
CA SER A 106 -5.84 -2.18 -4.94
C SER A 106 -4.92 -3.13 -5.70
N CYS A 107 -5.11 -3.22 -7.01
CA CYS A 107 -4.26 -4.02 -7.88
C CYS A 107 -4.33 -3.53 -9.32
N GLU A 108 -3.28 -3.81 -10.08
CA GLU A 108 -3.17 -3.60 -11.52
C GLU A 108 -2.31 -4.71 -12.13
N SER A 109 -2.50 -4.96 -13.43
CA SER A 109 -1.76 -5.97 -14.17
C SER A 109 -1.23 -5.39 -15.48
N SER A 110 0.00 -5.72 -15.84
CA SER A 110 0.61 -5.41 -17.13
C SER A 110 1.61 -6.49 -17.50
N ASP A 111 1.65 -6.86 -18.77
CA ASP A 111 2.64 -7.79 -19.34
C ASP A 111 2.75 -9.13 -18.58
N ASN A 112 1.63 -9.71 -18.20
CA ASN A 112 1.50 -10.95 -17.40
C ASN A 112 1.99 -10.83 -15.94
N VAL A 113 2.32 -9.66 -15.45
CA VAL A 113 2.66 -9.43 -14.05
C VAL A 113 1.56 -8.61 -13.39
N SER A 114 1.12 -9.06 -12.24
CA SER A 114 0.14 -8.36 -11.42
C SER A 114 0.80 -7.81 -10.16
N TYR A 115 0.40 -6.61 -9.81
CA TYR A 115 0.81 -5.90 -8.59
C TYR A 115 -0.42 -5.61 -7.76
N GLY A 116 -0.32 -5.78 -6.45
CA GLY A 116 -1.44 -5.47 -5.56
C GLY A 116 -0.97 -4.99 -4.20
N ILE A 117 -1.66 -4.01 -3.63
CA ILE A 117 -1.48 -3.65 -2.22
C ILE A 117 -2.43 -4.50 -1.39
N ALA A 118 -1.86 -5.23 -0.46
CA ALA A 118 -2.58 -6.15 0.40
C ALA A 118 -2.23 -5.96 1.87
N LYS A 119 -3.19 -6.24 2.76
CA LYS A 119 -2.98 -6.33 4.20
C LYS A 119 -2.86 -7.79 4.60
N ILE A 120 -1.67 -8.17 5.07
CA ILE A 120 -1.30 -9.54 5.41
C ILE A 120 -0.76 -9.60 6.85
N ARG A 121 -0.83 -10.74 7.51
CA ARG A 121 -0.21 -10.94 8.84
C ARG A 121 1.32 -10.91 8.72
N VAL A 122 1.96 -10.31 9.70
CA VAL A 122 3.44 -10.19 9.72
C VAL A 122 4.12 -11.55 9.72
N ASP A 123 3.55 -12.54 10.42
CA ASP A 123 4.07 -13.90 10.48
C ASP A 123 4.11 -14.59 9.10
N ASP A 124 3.26 -14.15 8.15
CA ASP A 124 3.23 -14.69 6.78
C ASP A 124 4.31 -14.06 5.85
N PHE A 125 5.06 -13.06 6.32
CA PHE A 125 6.13 -12.39 5.54
C PHE A 125 7.48 -13.08 5.59
N GLU A 126 7.70 -13.98 6.54
CA GLU A 126 9.03 -14.53 6.85
C GLU A 126 9.73 -15.17 5.64
N THR A 127 8.96 -15.77 4.74
CA THR A 127 9.50 -16.39 3.53
C THR A 127 9.69 -15.44 2.36
N GLY A 128 9.17 -14.20 2.44
CA GLY A 128 9.10 -13.27 1.31
C GLY A 128 8.10 -13.68 0.22
N TYR A 129 7.36 -14.77 0.43
CA TYR A 129 6.35 -15.29 -0.50
C TYR A 129 5.12 -15.76 0.25
N VAL A 130 3.95 -15.63 -0.40
CA VAL A 130 2.68 -16.20 0.07
C VAL A 130 2.02 -16.96 -1.07
N SER A 131 1.27 -18.00 -0.76
CA SER A 131 0.50 -18.75 -1.74
C SER A 131 -0.98 -18.36 -1.64
N LEU A 132 -1.53 -17.88 -2.75
CA LEU A 132 -2.93 -17.49 -2.92
C LEU A 132 -3.47 -18.19 -4.15
N ASP A 133 -4.55 -18.97 -4.01
CA ASP A 133 -5.18 -19.76 -5.07
C ASP A 133 -4.20 -20.64 -5.86
N GLY A 134 -3.20 -21.22 -5.17
CA GLY A 134 -2.18 -22.07 -5.76
C GLY A 134 -1.05 -21.33 -6.49
N VAL A 135 -1.10 -20.01 -6.53
CA VAL A 135 -0.05 -19.15 -7.12
C VAL A 135 0.84 -18.59 -6.01
N ASN A 136 2.14 -18.57 -6.25
CA ASN A 136 3.10 -17.94 -5.33
C ASN A 136 3.24 -16.45 -5.67
N TRP A 137 3.04 -15.62 -4.67
CA TRP A 137 3.16 -14.16 -4.74
C TRP A 137 4.36 -13.71 -3.93
N LYS A 138 5.24 -12.91 -4.53
CA LYS A 138 6.29 -12.20 -3.79
C LYS A 138 5.64 -11.16 -2.90
N VAL A 139 6.11 -11.03 -1.66
CA VAL A 139 5.62 -10.09 -0.65
C VAL A 139 6.73 -9.15 -0.24
N GLU A 140 6.49 -7.86 -0.39
CA GLU A 140 7.42 -6.81 0.05
C GLU A 140 6.69 -5.85 0.99
N PRO A 141 7.12 -5.73 2.28
CA PRO A 141 6.50 -4.79 3.20
C PRO A 141 6.63 -3.36 2.71
N ILE A 142 5.53 -2.60 2.77
CA ILE A 142 5.58 -1.17 2.46
C ILE A 142 6.26 -0.44 3.62
N THR A 143 7.29 0.32 3.32
CA THR A 143 8.00 1.19 4.25
C THR A 143 8.17 2.56 3.64
N TYR A 144 7.78 3.59 4.37
CA TYR A 144 8.08 4.98 4.02
C TYR A 144 9.41 5.37 4.66
N LEU A 145 10.29 5.91 3.84
CA LEU A 145 11.60 6.43 4.27
C LEU A 145 11.45 7.71 5.08
#